data_d06578c051eaf8dbee9c32e1f05e1fee
#
_entry.id   d06578c051eaf8dbee9c32e1f05e1fee
#
_cell.length_a   1.000
_cell.length_b   1.000
_cell.length_c   1.000
_cell.angle_alpha   90.00
_cell.angle_beta   90.00
_cell.angle_gamma   90.00
#
_symmetry.space_group_name_H-M   'P 1'
#
loop_
_entity.id
_entity.type
_entity.pdbx_description
1 polymer ?
#
loop_
_entity_poly.entity_id
_entity_poly.type
_entity_poly.pdbx_seq_one_letter_code
_entity_poly.pdbx_strand_id
1 'polypeptide(L)'
;MKNESRISVRTLTAMALLIAMSIVFSRVLSISTGFVRFNLGSLPVLLAAGGLGPGAGFAVLLAGILFGPWAGFVVGMVADIIGGVLAGYAINPLITLGAASIGLVGGLGWQKLSHLRTGNRLWCSVLAAHFVGSMVINSLALHIFYGYAWAVLATRIPNALVLTAVNTVLLRILLENRALMAVAKR
;
A
#
# COMPACT_ATOMS: atom_id res chain seq x y z
N MET A 1 26.15 15.27 20.28
CA MET A 1 25.28 16.01 19.37
C MET A 1 24.63 14.99 18.45
N LYS A 2 23.30 14.79 18.58
CA LYS A 2 22.51 13.84 17.80
C LYS A 2 22.45 14.33 16.36
N ASN A 3 22.98 13.56 15.44
CA ASN A 3 22.89 13.85 14.00
C ASN A 3 21.42 13.72 13.61
N GLU A 4 20.72 14.84 13.53
CA GLU A 4 19.37 14.88 12.97
C GLU A 4 19.53 14.46 11.51
N SER A 5 19.00 13.28 11.18
CA SER A 5 18.95 12.76 9.81
C SER A 5 18.03 13.70 9.00
N ARG A 6 18.60 14.75 8.45
CA ARG A 6 17.88 15.66 7.54
C ARG A 6 17.43 14.84 6.34
N ILE A 7 16.11 14.71 6.19
CA ILE A 7 15.54 14.09 5.00
C ILE A 7 16.06 14.87 3.79
N SER A 8 16.79 14.19 2.90
CA SER A 8 17.30 14.83 1.69
C SER A 8 16.14 15.34 0.83
N VAL A 9 16.34 16.50 0.18
CA VAL A 9 15.37 17.04 -0.78
C VAL A 9 15.00 15.99 -1.84
N ARG A 10 15.97 15.19 -2.29
CA ARG A 10 15.73 14.08 -3.24
C ARG A 10 14.79 13.03 -2.68
N THR A 11 14.96 12.63 -1.42
CA THR A 11 14.07 11.68 -0.75
C THR A 11 12.65 12.26 -0.66
N LEU A 12 12.53 13.54 -0.30
CA LEU A 12 11.24 14.22 -0.23
C LEU A 12 10.54 14.29 -1.60
N THR A 13 11.28 14.62 -2.66
CA THR A 13 10.76 14.65 -4.04
C THR A 13 10.34 13.26 -4.50
N ALA A 14 11.14 12.22 -4.20
CA ALA A 14 10.78 10.86 -4.55
C ALA A 14 9.54 10.37 -3.80
N MET A 15 9.40 10.71 -2.52
CA MET A 15 8.19 10.39 -1.74
C MET A 15 6.97 11.11 -2.32
N ALA A 16 7.08 12.38 -2.70
CA ALA A 16 5.99 13.13 -3.33
C ALA A 16 5.57 12.52 -4.68
N LEU A 17 6.52 12.08 -5.50
CA LEU A 17 6.24 11.35 -6.74
C LEU A 17 5.55 10.01 -6.48
N LEU A 18 5.96 9.27 -5.45
CA LEU A 18 5.32 8.01 -5.08
C LEU A 18 3.90 8.21 -4.55
N ILE A 19 3.64 9.30 -3.81
CA ILE A 19 2.30 9.69 -3.39
C ILE A 19 1.43 9.97 -4.62
N ALA A 20 1.91 10.81 -5.56
CA ALA A 20 1.20 11.12 -6.79
C ALA A 20 0.91 9.86 -7.61
N MET A 21 1.91 8.98 -7.78
CA MET A 21 1.76 7.70 -8.48
C MET A 21 0.73 6.78 -7.78
N SER A 22 0.75 6.72 -6.46
CA SER A 22 -0.23 5.97 -5.67
C SER A 22 -1.66 6.45 -5.94
N ILE A 23 -1.88 7.76 -5.95
CA ILE A 23 -3.18 8.37 -6.22
C ILE A 23 -3.64 8.08 -7.66
N VAL A 24 -2.77 8.28 -8.65
CA VAL A 24 -3.08 8.02 -10.07
C VAL A 24 -3.44 6.55 -10.28
N PHE A 25 -2.64 5.62 -9.77
CA PHE A 25 -2.92 4.19 -9.92
C PHE A 25 -4.21 3.76 -9.24
N SER A 26 -4.51 4.30 -8.06
CA SER A 26 -5.79 3.99 -7.39
C SER A 26 -6.98 4.46 -8.21
N ARG A 27 -6.84 5.58 -8.94
CA ARG A 27 -7.91 6.13 -9.78
C ARG A 27 -8.08 5.38 -11.09
N VAL A 28 -6.99 5.13 -11.81
CA VAL A 28 -7.01 4.44 -13.11
C VAL A 28 -7.55 3.02 -12.93
N LEU A 29 -7.10 2.30 -11.91
CA LEU A 29 -7.57 0.94 -11.64
C LEU A 29 -9.00 0.89 -11.10
N SER A 30 -9.45 1.91 -10.35
CA SER A 30 -10.87 2.03 -9.94
C SER A 30 -11.81 2.20 -11.14
N ILE A 31 -11.39 2.95 -12.16
CA ILE A 31 -12.16 3.14 -13.38
C ILE A 31 -12.27 1.83 -14.16
N SER A 32 -11.21 1.03 -14.19
CA SER A 32 -11.18 -0.27 -14.89
C SER A 32 -12.09 -1.32 -14.24
N THR A 33 -12.24 -1.30 -12.92
CA THR A 33 -13.15 -2.21 -12.21
C THR A 33 -14.62 -1.81 -12.29
N GLY A 34 -14.93 -0.62 -12.76
CA GLY A 34 -16.30 -0.17 -13.02
C GLY A 34 -17.05 -0.98 -14.10
N PHE A 35 -16.36 -1.84 -14.84
CA PHE A 35 -16.96 -2.69 -15.88
C PHE A 35 -17.58 -3.98 -15.36
N VAL A 36 -17.32 -4.39 -14.13
CA VAL A 36 -18.00 -5.53 -13.48
C VAL A 36 -19.18 -5.02 -12.69
N ARG A 37 -20.24 -4.64 -13.37
CA ARG A 37 -21.57 -4.50 -12.78
C ARG A 37 -22.15 -5.89 -12.50
N PHE A 38 -21.52 -6.64 -11.64
CA PHE A 38 -22.21 -7.70 -10.95
C PHE A 38 -22.99 -7.04 -9.80
N ASN A 39 -24.28 -7.34 -9.76
CA ASN A 39 -25.31 -6.79 -8.89
C ASN A 39 -25.15 -7.17 -7.40
N LEU A 40 -23.94 -7.09 -6.90
CA LEU A 40 -23.53 -7.18 -5.52
C LEU A 40 -23.10 -5.76 -5.10
N GLY A 41 -24.05 -4.91 -4.77
CA GLY A 41 -23.87 -3.49 -4.47
C GLY A 41 -22.88 -3.15 -3.34
N SER A 42 -22.21 -4.12 -2.77
CA SER A 42 -21.18 -3.97 -1.74
C SER A 42 -19.75 -4.27 -2.23
N LEU A 43 -19.56 -5.00 -3.34
CA LEU A 43 -18.23 -5.39 -3.83
C LEU A 43 -17.39 -4.19 -4.32
N PRO A 44 -17.92 -3.22 -5.08
CA PRO A 44 -17.13 -2.03 -5.48
C PRO A 44 -16.70 -1.20 -4.27
N VAL A 45 -17.57 -1.08 -3.26
CA VAL A 45 -17.27 -0.37 -2.01
C VAL A 45 -16.24 -1.14 -1.20
N LEU A 46 -16.30 -2.46 -1.18
CA LEU A 46 -15.32 -3.32 -0.50
C LEU A 46 -13.93 -3.25 -1.15
N LEU A 47 -13.87 -3.18 -2.47
CA LEU A 47 -12.63 -3.00 -3.22
C LEU A 47 -12.10 -1.56 -3.09
N ALA A 48 -12.98 -0.56 -3.08
CA ALA A 48 -12.63 0.83 -2.86
C ALA A 48 -12.28 1.11 -1.39
N ALA A 49 -13.07 0.58 -0.45
CA ALA A 49 -12.79 0.67 0.99
C ALA A 49 -11.63 -0.23 1.45
N GLY A 50 -11.16 -1.15 0.59
CA GLY A 50 -9.89 -1.86 0.75
C GLY A 50 -8.68 -0.92 0.71
N GLY A 51 -8.91 0.36 0.62
CA GLY A 51 -7.95 1.46 0.61
C GLY A 51 -6.76 1.14 -0.27
N LEU A 52 -6.40 1.59 -1.28
CA LEU A 52 -5.28 1.31 -2.18
C LEU A 52 -5.58 0.13 -3.12
N GLY A 53 -6.10 0.44 -4.31
CA GLY A 53 -6.09 -0.49 -5.42
C GLY A 53 -4.68 -1.05 -5.68
N PRO A 54 -4.52 -2.08 -6.53
CA PRO A 54 -3.25 -2.79 -6.72
C PRO A 54 -2.04 -1.89 -6.95
N GLY A 55 -2.22 -0.76 -7.64
CA GLY A 55 -1.15 0.17 -7.92
C GLY A 55 -0.80 1.13 -6.77
N ALA A 56 -1.76 1.47 -5.93
CA ALA A 56 -1.52 2.38 -4.81
C ALA A 56 -0.68 1.68 -3.72
N GLY A 57 -1.00 0.43 -3.40
CA GLY A 57 -0.21 -0.38 -2.48
C GLY A 57 1.23 -0.57 -2.94
N PHE A 58 1.45 -0.70 -4.25
CA PHE A 58 2.79 -0.80 -4.84
C PHE A 58 3.68 0.40 -4.50
N ALA A 59 3.18 1.64 -4.72
CA ALA A 59 3.96 2.85 -4.45
C ALA A 59 4.30 3.01 -2.96
N VAL A 60 3.36 2.66 -2.07
CA VAL A 60 3.53 2.70 -0.62
C VAL A 60 4.57 1.67 -0.16
N LEU A 61 4.50 0.43 -0.68
CA LEU A 61 5.48 -0.62 -0.42
C LEU A 61 6.87 -0.25 -0.95
N LEU A 62 6.93 0.32 -2.17
CA LEU A 62 8.18 0.78 -2.75
C LEU A 62 8.84 1.87 -1.90
N ALA A 63 8.07 2.83 -1.39
CA ALA A 63 8.57 3.84 -0.47
C ALA A 63 9.16 3.21 0.80
N GLY A 64 8.45 2.23 1.39
CA GLY A 64 8.91 1.50 2.57
C GLY A 64 10.21 0.71 2.34
N ILE A 65 10.36 0.11 1.17
CA ILE A 65 11.54 -0.69 0.81
C ILE A 65 12.74 0.20 0.50
N LEU A 66 12.57 1.28 -0.27
CA LEU A 66 13.66 2.14 -0.74
C LEU A 66 14.11 3.16 0.29
N PHE A 67 13.16 3.82 0.95
CA PHE A 67 13.42 4.94 1.86
C PHE A 67 13.23 4.60 3.33
N GLY A 68 12.84 3.36 3.61
CA GLY A 68 12.65 2.86 4.96
C GLY A 68 11.20 2.87 5.45
N PRO A 69 10.93 2.15 6.55
CA PRO A 69 9.57 1.91 7.06
C PRO A 69 8.77 3.18 7.33
N TRP A 70 9.41 4.19 7.91
CA TRP A 70 8.77 5.48 8.22
C TRP A 70 8.38 6.27 6.97
N ALA A 71 9.22 6.22 5.91
CA ALA A 71 8.87 6.83 4.65
C ALA A 71 7.65 6.15 4.02
N GLY A 72 7.59 4.82 4.05
CA GLY A 72 6.41 4.06 3.63
C GLY A 72 5.17 4.40 4.42
N PHE A 73 5.28 4.56 5.75
CA PHE A 73 4.19 4.99 6.61
C PHE A 73 3.62 6.35 6.19
N VAL A 74 4.49 7.36 6.03
CA VAL A 74 4.09 8.71 5.64
C VAL A 74 3.47 8.72 4.24
N VAL A 75 4.09 8.03 3.28
CA VAL A 75 3.55 7.94 1.90
C VAL A 75 2.17 7.29 1.90
N GLY A 76 1.97 6.20 2.66
CA GLY A 76 0.68 5.52 2.77
C GLY A 76 -0.40 6.40 3.39
N MET A 77 -0.06 7.10 4.49
CA MET A 77 -0.97 8.01 5.17
C MET A 77 -1.40 9.17 4.27
N VAL A 78 -0.44 9.86 3.66
CA VAL A 78 -0.71 11.04 2.82
C VAL A 78 -1.46 10.64 1.54
N ALA A 79 -1.09 9.52 0.92
CA ALA A 79 -1.77 9.01 -0.27
C ALA A 79 -3.24 8.65 0.00
N ASP A 80 -3.53 8.05 1.16
CA ASP A 80 -4.91 7.72 1.56
C ASP A 80 -5.74 8.97 1.81
N ILE A 81 -5.21 9.94 2.57
CA ILE A 81 -5.90 11.19 2.88
C ILE A 81 -6.20 11.96 1.58
N ILE A 82 -5.19 12.21 0.75
CA ILE A 82 -5.38 12.97 -0.50
C ILE A 82 -6.28 12.18 -1.47
N GLY A 83 -6.04 10.87 -1.60
CA GLY A 83 -6.85 9.99 -2.43
C GLY A 83 -8.31 9.96 -1.99
N GLY A 84 -8.59 9.91 -0.69
CA GLY A 84 -9.92 9.96 -0.10
C GLY A 84 -10.63 11.28 -0.39
N VAL A 85 -9.96 12.41 -0.14
CA VAL A 85 -10.50 13.75 -0.44
C VAL A 85 -10.84 13.89 -1.93
N LEU A 86 -9.92 13.51 -2.82
CA LEU A 86 -10.15 13.55 -4.27
C LEU A 86 -11.25 12.57 -4.72
N ALA A 87 -11.53 11.53 -3.94
CA ALA A 87 -12.61 10.57 -4.19
C ALA A 87 -13.98 11.05 -3.68
N GLY A 88 -14.01 12.11 -2.87
CA GLY A 88 -15.21 12.54 -2.18
C GLY A 88 -15.60 11.62 -1.01
N TYR A 89 -14.68 10.83 -0.49
CA TYR A 89 -14.93 9.97 0.67
C TYR A 89 -14.59 10.69 1.98
N ALA A 90 -15.37 10.38 3.03
CA ALA A 90 -15.01 10.78 4.38
C ALA A 90 -13.71 10.07 4.82
N ILE A 91 -12.74 10.83 5.33
CA ILE A 91 -11.50 10.28 5.84
C ILE A 91 -11.80 9.52 7.13
N ASN A 92 -11.42 8.24 7.17
CA ASN A 92 -11.53 7.41 8.37
C ASN A 92 -10.10 7.17 8.92
N PRO A 93 -9.79 7.64 10.15
CA PRO A 93 -8.46 7.53 10.72
C PRO A 93 -7.93 6.10 10.77
N LEU A 94 -8.79 5.12 11.01
CA LEU A 94 -8.38 3.71 11.09
C LEU A 94 -8.06 3.13 9.72
N ILE A 95 -8.79 3.52 8.67
CA ILE A 95 -8.47 3.14 7.28
C ILE A 95 -7.14 3.77 6.86
N THR A 96 -6.94 5.05 7.17
CA THR A 96 -5.68 5.74 6.90
C THR A 96 -4.51 5.09 7.64
N LEU A 97 -4.72 4.67 8.89
CA LEU A 97 -3.72 3.89 9.63
C LEU A 97 -3.42 2.54 8.96
N GLY A 98 -4.45 1.87 8.43
CA GLY A 98 -4.29 0.64 7.66
C GLY A 98 -3.43 0.84 6.41
N ALA A 99 -3.68 1.91 5.65
CA ALA A 99 -2.89 2.28 4.48
C ALA A 99 -1.42 2.62 4.84
N ALA A 100 -1.22 3.38 5.90
CA ALA A 100 0.11 3.73 6.42
C ALA A 100 0.89 2.49 6.90
N SER A 101 0.20 1.56 7.57
CA SER A 101 0.81 0.33 8.08
C SER A 101 1.31 -0.60 6.98
N ILE A 102 0.73 -0.58 5.77
CA ILE A 102 1.23 -1.35 4.62
C ILE A 102 2.68 -0.94 4.32
N GLY A 103 2.95 0.35 4.23
CA GLY A 103 4.30 0.86 3.97
C GLY A 103 5.28 0.58 5.12
N LEU A 104 4.82 0.77 6.35
CA LEU A 104 5.62 0.52 7.55
C LEU A 104 6.03 -0.96 7.66
N VAL A 105 5.03 -1.85 7.63
CA VAL A 105 5.25 -3.30 7.79
C VAL A 105 6.04 -3.88 6.61
N GLY A 106 5.73 -3.44 5.38
CA GLY A 106 6.48 -3.84 4.19
C GLY A 106 7.95 -3.44 4.27
N GLY A 107 8.23 -2.21 4.69
CA GLY A 107 9.61 -1.72 4.91
C GLY A 107 10.33 -2.43 6.06
N LEU A 108 9.66 -2.65 7.19
CA LEU A 108 10.21 -3.42 8.32
C LEU A 108 10.49 -4.87 7.93
N GLY A 109 9.55 -5.52 7.23
CA GLY A 109 9.74 -6.87 6.71
C GLY A 109 10.96 -6.95 5.80
N TRP A 110 11.09 -6.00 4.87
CA TRP A 110 12.24 -5.90 3.99
C TRP A 110 13.55 -5.76 4.75
N GLN A 111 13.61 -4.96 5.81
CA GLN A 111 14.82 -4.79 6.62
C GLN A 111 15.14 -6.04 7.46
N LYS A 112 14.15 -6.59 8.16
CA LYS A 112 14.34 -7.71 9.09
C LYS A 112 14.61 -9.05 8.40
N LEU A 113 14.03 -9.27 7.23
CA LEU A 113 14.18 -10.51 6.47
C LEU A 113 15.38 -10.50 5.51
N SER A 114 16.44 -9.74 5.83
CA SER A 114 17.64 -9.60 5.00
C SER A 114 18.38 -10.91 4.77
N HIS A 115 18.19 -11.92 5.62
CA HIS A 115 18.76 -13.26 5.51
C HIS A 115 18.11 -14.13 4.44
N LEU A 116 16.91 -13.75 3.94
CA LEU A 116 16.19 -14.49 2.91
C LEU A 116 16.63 -14.07 1.50
N ARG A 117 16.47 -14.99 0.53
CA ARG A 117 16.61 -14.66 -0.90
C ARG A 117 15.64 -13.55 -1.28
N THR A 118 16.04 -12.67 -2.18
CA THR A 118 15.25 -11.45 -2.58
C THR A 118 13.80 -11.76 -2.88
N GLY A 119 13.48 -12.83 -3.61
CA GLY A 119 12.10 -13.20 -3.93
C GLY A 119 11.28 -13.57 -2.69
N ASN A 120 11.80 -14.42 -1.81
CA ASN A 120 11.13 -14.82 -0.57
C ASN A 120 11.00 -13.65 0.40
N ARG A 121 12.04 -12.82 0.49
CA ARG A 121 12.06 -11.61 1.29
C ARG A 121 10.95 -10.64 0.87
N LEU A 122 10.81 -10.39 -0.45
CA LEU A 122 9.72 -9.58 -0.97
C LEU A 122 8.35 -10.18 -0.67
N TRP A 123 8.17 -11.46 -1.00
CA TRP A 123 6.91 -12.15 -0.78
C TRP A 123 6.45 -12.07 0.67
N CYS A 124 7.31 -12.43 1.62
CA CYS A 124 6.97 -12.39 3.04
C CYS A 124 6.72 -10.95 3.54
N SER A 125 7.51 -9.97 3.08
CA SER A 125 7.33 -8.57 3.48
C SER A 125 6.02 -8.00 2.97
N VAL A 126 5.66 -8.26 1.71
CA VAL A 126 4.42 -7.78 1.07
C VAL A 126 3.22 -8.49 1.66
N LEU A 127 3.30 -9.81 1.89
CA LEU A 127 2.25 -10.59 2.53
C LEU A 127 1.94 -10.07 3.93
N ALA A 128 2.98 -9.87 4.75
CA ALA A 128 2.83 -9.32 6.09
C ALA A 128 2.21 -7.91 6.08
N ALA A 129 2.62 -7.06 5.13
CA ALA A 129 2.08 -5.72 4.96
C ALA A 129 0.59 -5.73 4.63
N HIS A 130 0.16 -6.55 3.67
CA HIS A 130 -1.26 -6.69 3.33
C HIS A 130 -2.05 -7.38 4.44
N PHE A 131 -1.47 -8.35 5.12
CA PHE A 131 -2.13 -9.01 6.25
C PHE A 131 -2.44 -7.99 7.36
N VAL A 132 -1.45 -7.25 7.83
CA VAL A 132 -1.65 -6.28 8.91
C VAL A 132 -2.52 -5.11 8.46
N GLY A 133 -2.15 -4.43 7.38
CA GLY A 133 -2.82 -3.20 6.97
C GLY A 133 -4.20 -3.45 6.36
N SER A 134 -4.28 -4.38 5.43
CA SER A 134 -5.50 -4.59 4.64
C SER A 134 -6.48 -5.55 5.32
N MET A 135 -5.99 -6.68 5.86
CA MET A 135 -6.87 -7.69 6.44
C MET A 135 -7.23 -7.41 7.90
N VAL A 136 -6.27 -6.96 8.72
CA VAL A 136 -6.55 -6.72 10.13
C VAL A 136 -7.12 -5.31 10.32
N ILE A 137 -6.33 -4.27 10.06
CA ILE A 137 -6.70 -2.89 10.40
C ILE A 137 -7.90 -2.41 9.58
N ASN A 138 -7.86 -2.54 8.25
CA ASN A 138 -8.95 -2.06 7.41
C ASN A 138 -10.23 -2.89 7.58
N SER A 139 -10.14 -4.20 7.83
CA SER A 139 -11.33 -5.00 8.08
C SER A 139 -11.97 -4.63 9.41
N LEU A 140 -11.15 -4.36 10.44
CA LEU A 140 -11.65 -3.87 11.72
C LEU A 140 -12.34 -2.50 11.56
N ALA A 141 -11.74 -1.59 10.79
CA ALA A 141 -12.34 -0.30 10.47
C ALA A 141 -13.70 -0.44 9.79
N LEU A 142 -13.79 -1.32 8.79
CA LEU A 142 -15.03 -1.57 8.06
C LEU A 142 -16.11 -2.19 8.95
N HIS A 143 -15.73 -3.08 9.84
CA HIS A 143 -16.66 -3.68 10.81
C HIS A 143 -17.19 -2.63 11.80
N ILE A 144 -16.30 -1.85 12.41
CA ILE A 144 -16.65 -0.90 13.47
C ILE A 144 -17.43 0.32 12.93
N PHE A 145 -16.93 0.93 11.85
CA PHE A 145 -17.47 2.20 11.35
C PHE A 145 -18.59 2.04 10.31
N TYR A 146 -18.59 0.92 9.59
CA TYR A 146 -19.54 0.68 8.50
C TYR A 146 -20.44 -0.53 8.69
N GLY A 147 -20.29 -1.27 9.81
CA GLY A 147 -21.17 -2.40 10.15
C GLY A 147 -21.05 -3.62 9.23
N TYR A 148 -19.95 -3.77 8.49
CA TYR A 148 -19.78 -4.92 7.59
C TYR A 148 -19.68 -6.24 8.37
N ALA A 149 -20.46 -7.24 7.95
CA ALA A 149 -20.39 -8.59 8.53
C ALA A 149 -19.04 -9.26 8.24
N TRP A 150 -18.53 -10.04 9.19
CA TRP A 150 -17.25 -10.76 9.04
C TRP A 150 -17.22 -11.70 7.84
N ALA A 151 -18.36 -12.31 7.49
CA ALA A 151 -18.47 -13.13 6.28
C ALA A 151 -18.16 -12.39 5.00
N VAL A 152 -18.56 -11.10 4.91
CA VAL A 152 -18.25 -10.23 3.77
C VAL A 152 -16.76 -9.85 3.78
N LEU A 153 -16.20 -9.58 4.96
CA LEU A 153 -14.79 -9.24 5.11
C LEU A 153 -13.85 -10.42 4.78
N ALA A 154 -14.30 -11.66 4.95
CA ALA A 154 -13.55 -12.86 4.56
C ALA A 154 -13.27 -12.91 3.05
N THR A 155 -14.10 -12.30 2.19
CA THR A 155 -13.86 -12.19 0.74
C THR A 155 -12.61 -11.37 0.39
N ARG A 156 -12.07 -10.62 1.35
CA ARG A 156 -10.82 -9.84 1.17
C ARG A 156 -9.57 -10.71 1.21
N ILE A 157 -9.66 -11.94 1.76
CA ILE A 157 -8.51 -12.87 1.84
C ILE A 157 -7.97 -13.18 0.44
N PRO A 158 -8.75 -13.70 -0.51
CA PRO A 158 -8.26 -13.96 -1.85
C PRO A 158 -7.76 -12.70 -2.55
N ASN A 159 -8.42 -11.54 -2.35
CA ASN A 159 -7.95 -10.28 -2.89
C ASN A 159 -6.56 -9.88 -2.34
N ALA A 160 -6.33 -10.02 -1.05
CA ALA A 160 -5.03 -9.74 -0.44
C ALA A 160 -3.92 -10.66 -0.98
N LEU A 161 -4.22 -11.93 -1.26
CA LEU A 161 -3.27 -12.86 -1.88
C LEU A 161 -2.93 -12.45 -3.31
N VAL A 162 -3.92 -12.08 -4.11
CA VAL A 162 -3.72 -11.58 -5.48
C VAL A 162 -2.87 -10.29 -5.46
N LEU A 163 -3.21 -9.33 -4.59
CA LEU A 163 -2.44 -8.10 -4.42
C LEU A 163 -0.99 -8.38 -3.98
N THR A 164 -0.79 -9.34 -3.09
CA THR A 164 0.54 -9.78 -2.67
C THR A 164 1.34 -10.31 -3.86
N ALA A 165 0.75 -11.17 -4.68
CA ALA A 165 1.41 -11.72 -5.85
C ALA A 165 1.78 -10.62 -6.85
N VAL A 166 0.81 -9.77 -7.22
CA VAL A 166 1.02 -8.67 -8.18
C VAL A 166 2.08 -7.70 -7.69
N ASN A 167 1.96 -7.21 -6.46
CA ASN A 167 2.92 -6.26 -5.90
C ASN A 167 4.33 -6.86 -5.77
N THR A 168 4.43 -8.15 -5.40
CA THR A 168 5.73 -8.84 -5.32
C THR A 168 6.40 -8.92 -6.69
N VAL A 169 5.65 -9.28 -7.74
CA VAL A 169 6.20 -9.34 -9.11
C VAL A 169 6.65 -7.97 -9.58
N LEU A 170 5.81 -6.94 -9.41
CA LEU A 170 6.14 -5.58 -9.82
C LEU A 170 7.37 -5.03 -9.07
N LEU A 171 7.42 -5.20 -7.75
CA LEU A 171 8.55 -4.79 -6.93
C LEU A 171 9.83 -5.53 -7.33
N ARG A 172 9.74 -6.82 -7.63
CA ARG A 172 10.88 -7.62 -8.09
C ARG A 172 11.44 -7.09 -9.40
N ILE A 173 10.59 -6.88 -10.41
CA ILE A 173 11.00 -6.32 -11.70
C ILE A 173 11.71 -4.97 -11.51
N LEU A 174 11.17 -4.10 -10.64
CA LEU A 174 11.76 -2.80 -10.40
C LEU A 174 13.10 -2.89 -9.66
N LEU A 175 13.20 -3.72 -8.63
CA LEU A 175 14.43 -3.88 -7.84
C LEU A 175 15.55 -4.60 -8.60
N GLU A 176 15.23 -5.47 -9.55
CA GLU A 176 16.19 -6.13 -10.44
C GLU A 176 16.67 -5.19 -11.55
N ASN A 177 15.97 -4.11 -11.85
CA ASN A 177 16.36 -3.12 -12.85
C ASN A 177 17.49 -2.22 -12.32
N ARG A 178 18.73 -2.51 -12.76
CA ARG A 178 19.94 -1.80 -12.31
C ARG A 178 19.90 -0.30 -12.61
N ALA A 179 19.30 0.12 -13.72
CA ALA A 179 19.22 1.54 -14.09
C ALA A 179 18.34 2.33 -13.12
N LEU A 180 17.18 1.79 -12.76
CA LEU A 180 16.26 2.41 -11.80
C LEU A 180 16.86 2.45 -10.39
N MET A 181 17.52 1.36 -9.97
CA MET A 181 18.17 1.31 -8.65
C MET A 181 19.38 2.24 -8.54
N ALA A 182 20.08 2.51 -9.64
CA ALA A 182 21.18 3.47 -9.64
C ALA A 182 20.67 4.92 -9.41
N VAL A 183 19.49 5.25 -9.92
CA VAL A 183 18.86 6.56 -9.70
C VAL A 183 18.34 6.69 -8.25
N ALA A 184 17.78 5.62 -7.69
CA ALA A 184 17.24 5.62 -6.33
C ALA A 184 18.32 5.65 -5.23
N LYS A 185 19.54 5.18 -5.53
CA LYS A 185 20.69 5.15 -4.59
C LYS A 185 21.60 6.38 -4.67
N ARG A 186 21.50 7.18 -5.73
CA ARG A 186 22.21 8.46 -5.88
C ARG A 186 21.45 9.60 -5.21
#